data_0592ec8e7e8108707c47253d65a62678
#
_entry.id   0592ec8e7e8108707c47253d65a62678
#
_cell.length_a   1.000
_cell.length_b   1.000
_cell.length_c   1.000
_cell.angle_alpha   90.00
_cell.angle_beta   90.00
_cell.angle_gamma   90.00
#
_symmetry.space_group_name_H-M   'P 1'
#
loop_
_entity.id
_entity.type
_entity.pdbx_description
1 polymer ?
#
loop_
_entity_poly.entity_id
_entity_poly.type
_entity_poly.pdbx_seq_one_letter_code
_entity_poly.pdbx_strand_id
1 'polypeptide(L)'
;MSRATIQPFRAAITAGARAVMSAHIVVRAIDTVPATISQKIMTGFLRGELGFDGLAVSDGLEMRAIADGVGLVEGTVLALAAGCDLLCIGGGLAGEDVAIELRDAIAAAVKGGRISEARLMEAAARVDALAGWRSSQSAHVTPDRAIGLAAARRAISADGRVRVDGQPVVVQLTSTPSQAAGVVPWGITTPLLQLGAHVTAIELHAEHADVDAIVGQAAGRSLVLVVKNLHRHRWMALAVDAALARRPDAIVVEMGLPACRPAGASAYVATYGAARVCGVAAAEVLMARSVN
;
A
#
# COMPACT_ATOMS: atom_id res chain seq x y z
N MET A 1 -18.73 19.35 8.28
CA MET A 1 -18.37 17.92 8.47
C MET A 1 -19.51 17.22 9.19
N SER A 2 -20.01 16.07 8.74
CA SER A 2 -21.12 15.40 9.43
C SER A 2 -20.61 14.77 10.74
N ARG A 3 -21.50 14.71 11.76
CA ARG A 3 -21.20 14.02 13.03
C ARG A 3 -20.73 12.57 12.79
N ALA A 4 -21.29 11.88 11.80
CA ALA A 4 -20.94 10.49 11.46
C ALA A 4 -19.46 10.32 11.03
N THR A 5 -18.87 11.30 10.34
CA THR A 5 -17.48 11.23 9.85
C THR A 5 -16.46 11.34 11.00
N ILE A 6 -16.78 12.07 12.07
CA ILE A 6 -15.87 12.33 13.20
C ILE A 6 -16.04 11.34 14.35
N GLN A 7 -17.18 10.68 14.42
CA GLN A 7 -17.49 9.74 15.50
C GLN A 7 -16.42 8.64 15.69
N PRO A 8 -15.85 8.01 14.62
CA PRO A 8 -14.79 7.01 14.80
C PRO A 8 -13.53 7.58 15.46
N PHE A 9 -13.15 8.82 15.11
CA PHE A 9 -11.99 9.48 15.73
C PHE A 9 -12.23 9.79 17.20
N ARG A 10 -13.40 10.33 17.54
CA ARG A 10 -13.76 10.56 18.95
C ARG A 10 -13.75 9.26 19.75
N ALA A 11 -14.33 8.19 19.21
CA ALA A 11 -14.35 6.89 19.87
C ALA A 11 -12.93 6.34 20.06
N ALA A 12 -12.06 6.45 19.06
CA ALA A 12 -10.67 6.01 19.16
C ALA A 12 -9.88 6.81 20.21
N ILE A 13 -10.04 8.14 20.22
CA ILE A 13 -9.39 9.02 21.22
C ILE A 13 -9.87 8.66 22.63
N THR A 14 -11.19 8.51 22.81
CA THR A 14 -11.79 8.09 24.12
C THR A 14 -11.29 6.72 24.55
N ALA A 15 -11.06 5.81 23.59
CA ALA A 15 -10.48 4.48 23.85
C ALA A 15 -8.96 4.49 24.09
N GLY A 16 -8.32 5.67 24.10
CA GLY A 16 -6.90 5.82 24.40
C GLY A 16 -5.97 5.63 23.21
N ALA A 17 -6.41 5.96 21.99
CA ALA A 17 -5.52 6.02 20.82
C ALA A 17 -4.31 6.91 21.13
N ARG A 18 -3.11 6.40 20.93
CA ARG A 18 -1.87 7.11 21.28
C ARG A 18 -1.28 7.91 20.13
N ALA A 19 -1.68 7.62 18.90
CA ALA A 19 -1.27 8.36 17.72
C ALA A 19 -2.44 8.55 16.77
N VAL A 20 -2.46 9.69 16.08
CA VAL A 20 -3.39 10.00 14.98
C VAL A 20 -2.55 10.45 13.79
N MET A 21 -2.75 9.82 12.63
CA MET A 21 -2.15 10.24 11.38
C MET A 21 -3.06 11.22 10.66
N SER A 22 -2.51 12.32 10.18
CA SER A 22 -3.20 13.27 9.31
C SER A 22 -3.32 12.73 7.88
N ALA A 23 -4.03 13.45 7.03
CA ALA A 23 -4.08 13.18 5.60
C ALA A 23 -3.98 14.50 4.81
N HIS A 24 -3.48 14.43 3.57
CA HIS A 24 -3.35 15.62 2.71
C HIS A 24 -4.68 16.00 2.01
N ILE A 25 -5.79 15.80 2.70
CA ILE A 25 -7.13 16.17 2.21
C ILE A 25 -7.45 17.63 2.57
N VAL A 26 -8.20 18.30 1.72
CA VAL A 26 -8.73 19.63 1.99
C VAL A 26 -10.14 19.51 2.56
N VAL A 27 -10.32 19.86 3.82
CA VAL A 27 -11.62 19.91 4.49
C VAL A 27 -12.17 21.34 4.40
N ARG A 28 -12.79 21.67 3.28
CA ARG A 28 -13.24 23.03 2.96
C ARG A 28 -14.16 23.67 4.02
N ALA A 29 -14.84 22.86 4.83
CA ALA A 29 -15.65 23.33 5.95
C ALA A 29 -14.84 23.92 7.11
N ILE A 30 -13.50 23.66 7.15
CA ILE A 30 -12.61 24.13 8.21
C ILE A 30 -11.50 25.02 7.63
N ASP A 31 -10.84 24.54 6.55
CA ASP A 31 -9.73 25.26 5.93
C ASP A 31 -9.62 25.00 4.42
N THR A 32 -8.82 25.83 3.73
CA THR A 32 -8.58 25.74 2.28
C THR A 32 -7.27 25.08 1.91
N VAL A 33 -6.45 24.75 2.90
CA VAL A 33 -5.17 24.04 2.73
C VAL A 33 -5.30 22.56 3.17
N PRO A 34 -4.39 21.68 2.74
CA PRO A 34 -4.36 20.29 3.21
C PRO A 34 -4.33 20.20 4.74
N ALA A 35 -5.07 19.22 5.30
CA ALA A 35 -5.23 19.09 6.75
C ALA A 35 -3.88 18.97 7.49
N THR A 36 -2.90 18.28 6.91
CA THR A 36 -1.56 18.10 7.51
C THR A 36 -0.84 19.42 7.79
N ILE A 37 -1.06 20.45 6.95
CA ILE A 37 -0.43 21.79 7.10
C ILE A 37 -1.41 22.85 7.59
N SER A 38 -2.60 22.45 8.04
CA SER A 38 -3.62 23.35 8.57
C SER A 38 -3.57 23.44 10.09
N GLN A 39 -3.16 24.57 10.62
CA GLN A 39 -3.21 24.84 12.05
C GLN A 39 -4.63 24.77 12.62
N LYS A 40 -5.65 25.18 11.84
CA LYS A 40 -7.05 25.07 12.25
C LYS A 40 -7.46 23.62 12.48
N ILE A 41 -6.94 22.70 11.66
CA ILE A 41 -7.27 21.27 11.77
C ILE A 41 -6.40 20.61 12.81
N MET A 42 -5.05 20.73 12.72
CA MET A 42 -4.15 19.98 13.57
C MET A 42 -4.13 20.50 15.01
N THR A 43 -4.10 21.79 15.19
CA THR A 43 -4.14 22.38 16.53
C THR A 43 -5.57 22.69 16.99
N GLY A 44 -6.34 23.43 16.18
CA GLY A 44 -7.68 23.89 16.58
C GLY A 44 -8.66 22.73 16.75
N PHE A 45 -8.82 21.90 15.74
CA PHE A 45 -9.82 20.84 15.75
C PHE A 45 -9.31 19.57 16.48
N LEU A 46 -8.14 19.03 16.12
CA LEU A 46 -7.64 17.77 16.70
C LEU A 46 -7.28 17.93 18.18
N ARG A 47 -6.50 18.97 18.52
CA ARG A 47 -6.09 19.22 19.92
C ARG A 47 -7.22 19.89 20.72
N GLY A 48 -7.79 20.99 20.17
CA GLY A 48 -8.77 21.81 20.86
C GLY A 48 -10.14 21.15 20.99
N GLU A 49 -10.78 20.77 19.86
CA GLU A 49 -12.16 20.28 19.91
C GLU A 49 -12.25 18.78 20.22
N LEU A 50 -11.31 17.94 19.72
CA LEU A 50 -11.32 16.51 19.97
C LEU A 50 -10.58 16.12 21.24
N GLY A 51 -9.78 17.03 21.83
CA GLY A 51 -9.02 16.81 23.05
C GLY A 51 -7.93 15.76 22.90
N PHE A 52 -7.32 15.64 21.73
CA PHE A 52 -6.29 14.63 21.49
C PHE A 52 -4.92 15.10 21.97
N ASP A 53 -4.35 14.45 22.98
CA ASP A 53 -3.05 14.79 23.57
C ASP A 53 -1.89 13.88 23.10
N GLY A 54 -2.18 12.83 22.36
CA GLY A 54 -1.19 11.88 21.85
C GLY A 54 -0.37 12.42 20.66
N LEU A 55 0.40 11.54 20.02
CA LEU A 55 1.29 11.88 18.91
C LEU A 55 0.49 12.14 17.61
N ALA A 56 0.65 13.32 17.02
CA ALA A 56 0.13 13.64 15.71
C ALA A 56 1.20 13.37 14.64
N VAL A 57 0.89 12.45 13.71
CA VAL A 57 1.80 12.02 12.64
C VAL A 57 1.33 12.63 11.32
N SER A 58 2.24 13.15 10.49
CA SER A 58 1.88 13.55 9.13
C SER A 58 1.64 12.30 8.26
N ASP A 59 0.86 12.44 7.18
CA ASP A 59 0.98 11.54 6.04
C ASP A 59 2.31 11.81 5.30
N GLY A 60 2.68 11.00 4.32
CA GLY A 60 3.93 11.13 3.58
C GLY A 60 4.06 12.51 2.89
N LEU A 61 4.99 13.34 3.36
CA LEU A 61 5.13 14.72 2.89
C LEU A 61 5.65 14.82 1.45
N GLU A 62 6.24 13.74 0.92
CA GLU A 62 6.62 13.62 -0.48
C GLU A 62 5.42 13.39 -1.43
N MET A 63 4.23 13.14 -0.90
CA MET A 63 3.02 12.96 -1.72
C MET A 63 2.65 14.24 -2.45
N ARG A 64 2.16 14.11 -3.69
CA ARG A 64 1.89 15.21 -4.63
C ARG A 64 1.06 16.35 -4.05
N ALA A 65 0.12 16.07 -3.17
CA ALA A 65 -0.71 17.10 -2.55
C ALA A 65 0.08 18.13 -1.72
N ILE A 66 1.28 17.77 -1.24
CA ILE A 66 2.23 18.66 -0.56
C ILE A 66 3.38 18.99 -1.51
N ALA A 67 4.01 17.97 -2.11
CA ALA A 67 5.21 18.14 -2.93
C ALA A 67 4.99 19.03 -4.16
N ASP A 68 3.87 18.86 -4.89
CA ASP A 68 3.55 19.67 -6.07
C ASP A 68 2.95 21.05 -5.68
N GLY A 69 2.53 21.22 -4.42
CA GLY A 69 1.96 22.46 -3.90
C GLY A 69 3.02 23.38 -3.31
N VAL A 70 3.35 23.15 -2.03
CA VAL A 70 4.31 23.99 -1.28
C VAL A 70 5.74 23.45 -1.33
N GLY A 71 5.95 22.24 -1.85
CA GLY A 71 7.23 21.54 -1.84
C GLY A 71 7.50 20.78 -0.54
N LEU A 72 8.42 19.79 -0.60
CA LEU A 72 8.73 18.91 0.53
C LEU A 72 9.29 19.69 1.74
N VAL A 73 10.27 20.55 1.51
CA VAL A 73 10.96 21.30 2.58
C VAL A 73 10.00 22.25 3.30
N GLU A 74 9.25 23.06 2.55
CA GLU A 74 8.29 23.99 3.13
C GLU A 74 7.12 23.25 3.77
N GLY A 75 6.64 22.17 3.14
CA GLY A 75 5.59 21.30 3.69
C GLY A 75 5.98 20.69 5.04
N THR A 76 7.25 20.34 5.21
CA THR A 76 7.82 19.85 6.47
C THR A 76 7.74 20.91 7.57
N VAL A 77 8.16 22.13 7.28
CA VAL A 77 8.09 23.26 8.23
C VAL A 77 6.64 23.58 8.59
N LEU A 78 5.76 23.67 7.59
CA LEU A 78 4.34 23.98 7.79
C LEU A 78 3.61 22.87 8.59
N ALA A 79 3.91 21.60 8.34
CA ALA A 79 3.30 20.49 9.07
C ALA A 79 3.67 20.52 10.57
N LEU A 80 4.94 20.77 10.91
CA LEU A 80 5.38 20.92 12.29
C LEU A 80 4.75 22.17 12.96
N ALA A 81 4.71 23.29 12.26
CA ALA A 81 4.06 24.51 12.73
C ALA A 81 2.55 24.33 12.95
N ALA A 82 1.87 23.56 12.08
CA ALA A 82 0.44 23.29 12.17
C ALA A 82 0.07 22.39 13.37
N GLY A 83 0.99 21.59 13.90
CA GLY A 83 0.72 20.73 15.06
C GLY A 83 1.03 19.25 14.86
N CYS A 84 1.63 18.84 13.73
CA CYS A 84 2.21 17.50 13.60
C CYS A 84 3.46 17.40 14.52
N ASP A 85 3.63 16.26 15.16
CA ASP A 85 4.77 16.00 16.06
C ASP A 85 5.81 15.09 15.38
N LEU A 86 5.37 14.15 14.57
CA LEU A 86 6.20 13.22 13.80
C LEU A 86 5.92 13.39 12.32
N LEU A 87 6.98 13.59 11.55
CA LEU A 87 6.91 13.85 10.11
C LEU A 87 7.29 12.60 9.34
N CYS A 88 6.35 12.11 8.51
CA CYS A 88 6.55 10.92 7.69
C CYS A 88 7.10 11.32 6.32
N ILE A 89 8.25 10.75 5.94
CA ILE A 89 8.84 10.84 4.61
C ILE A 89 9.11 9.40 4.17
N GLY A 90 8.56 9.01 3.02
CA GLY A 90 8.57 7.63 2.58
C GLY A 90 8.72 7.47 1.07
N GLY A 91 8.18 6.38 0.54
CA GLY A 91 8.15 6.11 -0.89
C GLY A 91 9.49 5.78 -1.55
N GLY A 92 10.55 5.53 -0.76
CA GLY A 92 11.88 5.25 -1.30
C GLY A 92 12.58 6.46 -1.92
N LEU A 93 12.06 7.66 -1.66
CA LEU A 93 12.58 8.93 -2.20
C LEU A 93 13.46 9.69 -1.18
N ALA A 94 13.57 9.20 0.04
CA ALA A 94 14.30 9.86 1.11
C ALA A 94 15.58 9.09 1.47
N GLY A 95 16.71 9.59 1.01
CA GLY A 95 18.03 9.24 1.51
C GLY A 95 18.39 10.02 2.77
N GLU A 96 19.58 9.78 3.30
CA GLU A 96 20.12 10.50 4.45
C GLU A 96 20.26 12.00 4.17
N ASP A 97 20.62 12.37 2.96
CA ASP A 97 20.73 13.75 2.46
C ASP A 97 19.43 14.53 2.60
N VAL A 98 18.32 13.93 2.23
CA VAL A 98 16.98 14.53 2.38
C VAL A 98 16.64 14.72 3.87
N ALA A 99 16.93 13.74 4.71
CA ALA A 99 16.69 13.86 6.16
C ALA A 99 17.50 15.01 6.79
N ILE A 100 18.75 15.19 6.34
CA ILE A 100 19.62 16.30 6.75
C ILE A 100 19.04 17.65 6.29
N GLU A 101 18.63 17.76 5.03
CA GLU A 101 18.01 18.98 4.49
C GLU A 101 16.77 19.40 5.26
N LEU A 102 15.88 18.45 5.54
CA LEU A 102 14.65 18.73 6.30
C LEU A 102 14.92 19.11 7.75
N ARG A 103 15.88 18.46 8.41
CA ARG A 103 16.35 18.85 9.76
C ARG A 103 16.85 20.29 9.79
N ASP A 104 17.69 20.65 8.81
CA ASP A 104 18.31 21.97 8.74
C ASP A 104 17.24 23.06 8.43
N ALA A 105 16.24 22.72 7.61
CA ALA A 105 15.11 23.60 7.33
C ALA A 105 14.26 23.85 8.60
N ILE A 106 13.98 22.82 9.40
CA ILE A 106 13.30 22.96 10.69
C ILE A 106 14.12 23.84 11.65
N ALA A 107 15.44 23.58 11.76
CA ALA A 107 16.32 24.37 12.60
C ALA A 107 16.37 25.85 12.18
N ALA A 108 16.40 26.13 10.88
CA ALA A 108 16.32 27.48 10.35
C ALA A 108 14.97 28.15 10.63
N ALA A 109 13.85 27.38 10.52
CA ALA A 109 12.51 27.88 10.82
C ALA A 109 12.35 28.25 12.30
N VAL A 110 12.97 27.50 13.22
CA VAL A 110 13.01 27.83 14.67
C VAL A 110 13.83 29.08 14.90
N LYS A 111 15.06 29.16 14.36
CA LYS A 111 15.92 30.35 14.47
C LYS A 111 15.25 31.62 13.90
N GLY A 112 14.49 31.45 12.81
CA GLY A 112 13.74 32.54 12.17
C GLY A 112 12.40 32.86 12.82
N GLY A 113 12.01 32.18 13.91
CA GLY A 113 10.76 32.43 14.64
C GLY A 113 9.48 31.95 13.94
N ARG A 114 9.60 31.18 12.86
CA ARG A 114 8.44 30.56 12.17
C ARG A 114 7.84 29.39 12.96
N ILE A 115 8.66 28.71 13.74
CA ILE A 115 8.27 27.66 14.69
C ILE A 115 8.84 28.09 16.03
N SER A 116 8.03 28.10 17.08
CA SER A 116 8.55 28.37 18.42
C SER A 116 9.36 27.18 18.92
N GLU A 117 10.41 27.43 19.69
CA GLU A 117 11.19 26.40 20.36
C GLU A 117 10.29 25.51 21.25
N ALA A 118 9.31 26.12 21.92
CA ALA A 118 8.34 25.41 22.74
C ALA A 118 7.53 24.38 21.89
N ARG A 119 7.16 24.73 20.65
CA ARG A 119 6.45 23.80 19.74
C ARG A 119 7.34 22.61 19.34
N LEU A 120 8.62 22.86 19.07
CA LEU A 120 9.58 21.79 18.75
C LEU A 120 9.78 20.85 19.95
N MET A 121 9.97 21.42 21.13
CA MET A 121 10.14 20.64 22.38
C MET A 121 8.88 19.83 22.73
N GLU A 122 7.70 20.40 22.51
CA GLU A 122 6.42 19.70 22.67
C GLU A 122 6.30 18.48 21.74
N ALA A 123 6.70 18.63 20.45
CA ALA A 123 6.72 17.53 19.50
C ALA A 123 7.67 16.41 19.95
N ALA A 124 8.90 16.77 20.32
CA ALA A 124 9.90 15.82 20.83
C ALA A 124 9.39 15.07 22.06
N ALA A 125 8.80 15.78 23.03
CA ALA A 125 8.27 15.17 24.25
C ALA A 125 7.16 14.14 23.97
N ARG A 126 6.28 14.37 22.96
CA ARG A 126 5.26 13.39 22.57
C ARG A 126 5.87 12.16 21.89
N VAL A 127 6.91 12.33 21.08
CA VAL A 127 7.66 11.20 20.48
C VAL A 127 8.29 10.36 21.60
N ASP A 128 8.97 10.99 22.56
CA ASP A 128 9.61 10.32 23.70
C ASP A 128 8.58 9.60 24.58
N ALA A 129 7.43 10.22 24.83
CA ALA A 129 6.34 9.60 25.59
C ALA A 129 5.80 8.33 24.92
N LEU A 130 5.62 8.34 23.59
CA LEU A 130 5.20 7.15 22.85
C LEU A 130 6.28 6.06 22.85
N ALA A 131 7.55 6.44 22.68
CA ALA A 131 8.69 5.52 22.74
C ALA A 131 8.80 4.86 24.12
N GLY A 132 8.70 5.64 25.19
CA GLY A 132 8.70 5.16 26.58
C GLY A 132 7.54 4.19 26.85
N TRP A 133 6.33 4.54 26.41
CA TRP A 133 5.20 3.62 26.51
C TRP A 133 5.43 2.33 25.74
N ARG A 134 5.92 2.39 24.49
CA ARG A 134 6.21 1.20 23.68
C ARG A 134 7.22 0.29 24.36
N SER A 135 8.28 0.87 24.95
CA SER A 135 9.31 0.12 25.67
C SER A 135 8.79 -0.57 26.92
N SER A 136 7.76 -0.01 27.57
CA SER A 136 7.12 -0.61 28.76
C SER A 136 6.19 -1.79 28.41
N GLN A 137 5.86 -1.98 27.13
CA GLN A 137 5.00 -3.08 26.67
C GLN A 137 5.83 -4.35 26.42
N SER A 138 6.07 -5.12 27.46
CA SER A 138 6.86 -6.37 27.43
C SER A 138 6.03 -7.55 26.87
N ALA A 139 5.51 -7.46 25.67
CA ALA A 139 4.94 -8.62 25.00
C ALA A 139 6.06 -9.33 24.23
N HIS A 140 6.69 -10.33 24.83
CA HIS A 140 7.46 -11.31 24.10
C HIS A 140 6.49 -12.20 23.29
N VAL A 141 6.01 -11.68 22.20
CA VAL A 141 5.26 -12.49 21.23
C VAL A 141 6.30 -13.17 20.34
N THR A 142 6.41 -14.47 20.43
CA THR A 142 7.16 -15.24 19.44
C THR A 142 6.44 -15.10 18.09
N PRO A 143 7.08 -14.51 17.06
CA PRO A 143 6.42 -14.32 15.78
C PRO A 143 6.06 -15.67 15.16
N ASP A 144 4.80 -15.98 15.03
CA ASP A 144 4.34 -17.11 14.22
C ASP A 144 4.37 -16.71 12.74
N ARG A 145 5.43 -17.09 12.04
CA ARG A 145 5.59 -16.83 10.61
C ARG A 145 4.62 -17.62 9.74
N ALA A 146 4.00 -18.68 10.29
CA ALA A 146 3.07 -19.52 9.56
C ALA A 146 1.66 -18.91 9.49
N ILE A 147 1.29 -18.03 10.43
CA ILE A 147 -0.06 -17.48 10.52
C ILE A 147 -0.50 -16.73 9.25
N GLY A 148 0.41 -16.00 8.61
CA GLY A 148 0.15 -15.29 7.37
C GLY A 148 -0.16 -16.23 6.20
N LEU A 149 0.60 -17.32 6.07
CA LEU A 149 0.36 -18.33 5.03
C LEU A 149 -0.94 -19.10 5.31
N ALA A 150 -1.20 -19.49 6.55
CA ALA A 150 -2.44 -20.14 6.93
C ALA A 150 -3.66 -19.25 6.62
N ALA A 151 -3.57 -17.95 6.87
CA ALA A 151 -4.61 -16.99 6.50
C ALA A 151 -4.80 -16.89 4.98
N ALA A 152 -3.71 -16.78 4.21
CA ALA A 152 -3.76 -16.72 2.76
C ALA A 152 -4.38 -17.99 2.15
N ARG A 153 -4.03 -19.19 2.66
CA ARG A 153 -4.62 -20.46 2.25
C ARG A 153 -6.12 -20.54 2.51
N ARG A 154 -6.61 -19.98 3.62
CA ARG A 154 -8.04 -19.93 3.93
C ARG A 154 -8.80 -18.89 3.11
N ALA A 155 -8.13 -17.82 2.69
CA ALA A 155 -8.75 -16.73 1.93
C ALA A 155 -8.86 -17.04 0.45
N ILE A 156 -7.96 -17.86 -0.11
CA ILE A 156 -7.92 -18.12 -1.55
C ILE A 156 -9.20 -18.79 -2.03
N SER A 157 -9.70 -18.34 -3.17
CA SER A 157 -10.78 -19.02 -3.89
C SER A 157 -10.31 -19.42 -5.27
N ALA A 158 -10.73 -20.59 -5.72
CA ALA A 158 -10.40 -21.12 -7.04
C ALA A 158 -11.65 -21.73 -7.69
N ASP A 159 -11.83 -21.48 -8.98
CA ASP A 159 -12.94 -21.98 -9.74
C ASP A 159 -12.47 -22.41 -11.14
N GLY A 160 -13.05 -23.51 -11.65
CA GLY A 160 -12.63 -24.14 -12.88
C GLY A 160 -11.36 -24.99 -12.73
N ARG A 161 -10.77 -25.37 -13.88
CA ARG A 161 -9.53 -26.17 -13.90
C ARG A 161 -8.31 -25.25 -13.75
N VAL A 162 -7.89 -25.00 -12.52
CA VAL A 162 -6.80 -24.07 -12.18
C VAL A 162 -5.42 -24.74 -12.11
N ARG A 163 -5.31 -26.03 -12.41
CA ARG A 163 -4.03 -26.75 -12.39
C ARG A 163 -3.18 -26.43 -13.62
N VAL A 164 -1.90 -26.14 -13.40
CA VAL A 164 -0.91 -26.01 -14.46
C VAL A 164 -0.20 -27.36 -14.71
N ASP A 165 0.07 -27.64 -15.98
CA ASP A 165 0.81 -28.83 -16.40
C ASP A 165 2.12 -28.42 -17.10
N GLY A 166 3.17 -29.22 -16.93
CA GLY A 166 4.46 -29.04 -17.59
C GLY A 166 5.18 -27.75 -17.23
N GLN A 167 5.56 -26.97 -18.24
CA GLN A 167 6.26 -25.69 -18.09
C GLN A 167 5.31 -24.55 -18.43
N PRO A 168 4.54 -24.02 -17.47
CA PRO A 168 3.58 -22.94 -17.74
C PRO A 168 4.28 -21.65 -18.18
N VAL A 169 3.57 -20.88 -18.99
CA VAL A 169 3.90 -19.49 -19.28
C VAL A 169 3.10 -18.62 -18.30
N VAL A 170 3.79 -17.88 -17.46
CA VAL A 170 3.20 -16.97 -16.47
C VAL A 170 3.41 -15.56 -16.95
N VAL A 171 2.32 -14.87 -17.24
CA VAL A 171 2.30 -13.49 -17.71
C VAL A 171 1.79 -12.60 -16.58
N GLN A 172 2.66 -11.80 -16.00
CA GLN A 172 2.29 -10.84 -14.96
C GLN A 172 2.04 -9.47 -15.58
N LEU A 173 0.80 -8.99 -15.49
CA LEU A 173 0.41 -7.66 -15.94
C LEU A 173 0.68 -6.66 -14.82
N THR A 174 1.66 -5.79 -15.01
CA THR A 174 2.14 -4.86 -13.96
C THR A 174 1.77 -3.42 -14.32
N SER A 175 1.13 -2.74 -13.38
CA SER A 175 0.89 -1.29 -13.46
C SER A 175 2.07 -0.53 -12.86
N THR A 176 2.24 0.73 -13.28
CA THR A 176 3.22 1.65 -12.66
C THR A 176 2.98 1.71 -11.15
N PRO A 177 4.01 1.50 -10.32
CA PRO A 177 3.91 1.61 -8.87
C PRO A 177 3.43 2.99 -8.44
N SER A 178 2.62 3.05 -7.39
CA SER A 178 2.30 4.35 -6.78
C SER A 178 3.50 4.87 -6.00
N GLN A 179 3.66 6.19 -5.95
CA GLN A 179 4.72 6.85 -5.17
C GLN A 179 4.72 6.42 -3.70
N ALA A 180 3.53 6.27 -3.10
CA ALA A 180 3.38 5.90 -1.70
C ALA A 180 3.76 4.44 -1.39
N ALA A 181 3.59 3.52 -2.34
CA ALA A 181 3.86 2.09 -2.13
C ALA A 181 5.26 1.67 -2.59
N GLY A 182 5.89 2.44 -3.48
CA GLY A 182 7.13 2.05 -4.12
C GLY A 182 7.02 0.76 -4.93
N VAL A 183 8.15 0.16 -5.29
CA VAL A 183 8.22 -1.13 -5.97
C VAL A 183 8.19 -2.25 -4.95
N VAL A 184 7.03 -2.87 -4.75
CA VAL A 184 6.88 -4.03 -3.87
C VAL A 184 6.80 -5.29 -4.74
N PRO A 185 7.71 -6.28 -4.58
CA PRO A 185 7.62 -7.54 -5.31
C PRO A 185 6.33 -8.29 -4.99
N TRP A 186 5.63 -8.72 -6.03
CA TRP A 186 4.40 -9.51 -5.93
C TRP A 186 4.33 -10.51 -7.09
N GLY A 187 3.36 -11.42 -7.09
CA GLY A 187 3.16 -12.40 -8.15
C GLY A 187 3.35 -13.84 -7.69
N ILE A 188 3.28 -14.75 -8.64
CA ILE A 188 3.34 -16.20 -8.38
C ILE A 188 4.59 -16.87 -8.96
N THR A 189 5.35 -16.19 -9.79
CA THR A 189 6.52 -16.77 -10.48
C THR A 189 7.55 -17.32 -9.49
N THR A 190 8.02 -16.49 -8.56
CA THR A 190 8.98 -16.95 -7.53
C THR A 190 8.42 -18.08 -6.66
N PRO A 191 7.18 -18.04 -6.15
CA PRO A 191 6.57 -19.17 -5.48
C PRO A 191 6.50 -20.46 -6.30
N LEU A 192 6.15 -20.40 -7.58
CA LEU A 192 6.12 -21.57 -8.46
C LEU A 192 7.51 -22.20 -8.61
N LEU A 193 8.54 -21.37 -8.85
CA LEU A 193 9.93 -21.83 -8.92
C LEU A 193 10.38 -22.48 -7.61
N GLN A 194 10.03 -21.90 -6.46
CA GLN A 194 10.33 -22.48 -5.14
C GLN A 194 9.64 -23.83 -4.90
N LEU A 195 8.49 -24.07 -5.53
CA LEU A 195 7.78 -25.35 -5.50
C LEU A 195 8.32 -26.35 -6.55
N GLY A 196 9.35 -25.99 -7.30
CA GLY A 196 10.02 -26.88 -8.27
C GLY A 196 9.38 -26.86 -9.66
N ALA A 197 8.51 -25.87 -9.99
CA ALA A 197 8.01 -25.70 -11.33
C ALA A 197 9.07 -25.05 -12.23
N HIS A 198 9.12 -25.45 -13.50
CA HIS A 198 9.88 -24.75 -14.54
C HIS A 198 8.92 -23.76 -15.23
N VAL A 199 9.17 -22.47 -15.07
CA VAL A 199 8.24 -21.42 -15.53
C VAL A 199 8.91 -20.52 -16.56
N THR A 200 8.21 -20.21 -17.66
CA THR A 200 8.57 -19.06 -18.50
C THR A 200 7.81 -17.85 -17.98
N ALA A 201 8.54 -16.86 -17.45
CA ALA A 201 7.95 -15.64 -16.88
C ALA A 201 8.01 -14.50 -17.89
N ILE A 202 6.90 -13.80 -18.07
CA ILE A 202 6.77 -12.60 -18.91
C ILE A 202 6.15 -11.51 -18.04
N GLU A 203 6.76 -10.34 -18.02
CA GLU A 203 6.16 -9.15 -17.43
C GLU A 203 5.61 -8.25 -18.53
N LEU A 204 4.34 -7.87 -18.39
CA LEU A 204 3.62 -7.07 -19.37
C LEU A 204 3.25 -5.71 -18.79
N HIS A 205 3.60 -4.66 -19.50
CA HIS A 205 3.26 -3.28 -19.19
C HIS A 205 2.34 -2.68 -20.25
N ALA A 206 1.59 -1.63 -19.90
CA ALA A 206 0.59 -1.01 -20.79
C ALA A 206 1.15 -0.61 -22.16
N GLU A 207 2.40 -0.16 -22.20
CA GLU A 207 3.07 0.36 -23.41
C GLU A 207 3.49 -0.74 -24.40
N HIS A 208 3.57 -2.01 -23.94
CA HIS A 208 4.13 -3.14 -24.70
C HIS A 208 3.22 -4.38 -24.67
N ALA A 209 1.90 -4.18 -24.60
CA ALA A 209 0.93 -5.27 -24.49
C ALA A 209 0.69 -6.00 -25.83
N ASP A 210 1.68 -6.76 -26.31
CA ASP A 210 1.52 -7.64 -27.46
C ASP A 210 0.94 -9.00 -27.02
N VAL A 211 -0.39 -9.10 -27.05
CA VAL A 211 -1.12 -10.30 -26.63
C VAL A 211 -0.89 -11.46 -27.61
N ASP A 212 -0.70 -11.19 -28.90
CA ASP A 212 -0.49 -12.23 -29.90
C ASP A 212 0.84 -12.94 -29.73
N ALA A 213 1.89 -12.17 -29.45
CA ALA A 213 3.21 -12.72 -29.13
C ALA A 213 3.17 -13.60 -27.87
N ILE A 214 2.43 -13.18 -26.83
CA ILE A 214 2.26 -13.93 -25.58
C ILE A 214 1.54 -15.25 -25.82
N VAL A 215 0.44 -15.22 -26.53
CA VAL A 215 -0.35 -16.42 -26.86
C VAL A 215 0.48 -17.38 -27.71
N GLY A 216 1.25 -16.87 -28.66
CA GLY A 216 2.18 -17.67 -29.48
C GLY A 216 3.25 -18.36 -28.63
N GLN A 217 3.87 -17.66 -27.67
CA GLN A 217 4.85 -18.25 -26.76
C GLN A 217 4.25 -19.33 -25.84
N ALA A 218 2.95 -19.27 -25.57
CA ALA A 218 2.24 -20.23 -24.74
C ALA A 218 1.64 -21.40 -25.54
N ALA A 219 1.95 -21.54 -26.85
CA ALA A 219 1.41 -22.62 -27.68
C ALA A 219 1.76 -23.99 -27.07
N GLY A 220 0.74 -24.85 -26.88
CA GLY A 220 0.90 -26.20 -26.28
C GLY A 220 1.26 -26.23 -24.78
N ARG A 221 1.19 -25.09 -24.10
CA ARG A 221 1.56 -24.94 -22.67
C ARG A 221 0.42 -24.29 -21.90
N SER A 222 0.39 -24.50 -20.57
CA SER A 222 -0.52 -23.78 -19.70
C SER A 222 -0.18 -22.28 -19.71
N LEU A 223 -1.18 -21.42 -19.95
CA LEU A 223 -1.05 -19.97 -19.87
C LEU A 223 -1.69 -19.46 -18.56
N VAL A 224 -0.93 -18.71 -17.78
CA VAL A 224 -1.40 -18.11 -16.53
C VAL A 224 -1.26 -16.61 -16.62
N LEU A 225 -2.38 -15.89 -16.55
CA LEU A 225 -2.44 -14.43 -16.54
C LEU A 225 -2.57 -13.94 -15.11
N VAL A 226 -1.55 -13.24 -14.61
CA VAL A 226 -1.51 -12.73 -13.23
C VAL A 226 -1.77 -11.24 -13.24
N VAL A 227 -2.82 -10.83 -12.55
CA VAL A 227 -3.27 -9.44 -12.47
C VAL A 227 -3.43 -8.98 -11.02
N LYS A 228 -3.44 -7.66 -10.83
CA LYS A 228 -3.67 -7.05 -9.51
C LYS A 228 -4.65 -5.89 -9.65
N ASN A 229 -5.81 -6.01 -9.02
CA ASN A 229 -6.88 -5.02 -9.10
C ASN A 229 -7.33 -4.75 -10.56
N LEU A 230 -7.61 -5.81 -11.31
CA LEU A 230 -7.98 -5.75 -12.74
C LEU A 230 -9.03 -4.66 -13.05
N HIS A 231 -10.02 -4.52 -12.17
CA HIS A 231 -11.11 -3.54 -12.30
C HIS A 231 -10.64 -2.06 -12.34
N ARG A 232 -9.42 -1.77 -11.92
CA ARG A 232 -8.84 -0.42 -11.90
C ARG A 232 -8.03 -0.07 -13.15
N HIS A 233 -7.70 -1.08 -13.98
CA HIS A 233 -6.76 -0.93 -15.09
C HIS A 233 -7.39 -1.41 -16.41
N ARG A 234 -8.00 -0.46 -17.14
CA ARG A 234 -8.67 -0.76 -18.41
C ARG A 234 -7.78 -1.53 -19.41
N TRP A 235 -6.49 -1.17 -19.50
CA TRP A 235 -5.58 -1.84 -20.41
C TRP A 235 -5.35 -3.32 -20.02
N MET A 236 -5.28 -3.64 -18.74
CA MET A 236 -5.16 -5.02 -18.27
C MET A 236 -6.41 -5.81 -18.62
N ALA A 237 -7.60 -5.24 -18.42
CA ALA A 237 -8.85 -5.89 -18.76
C ALA A 237 -8.92 -6.20 -20.26
N LEU A 238 -8.57 -5.26 -21.12
CA LEU A 238 -8.52 -5.47 -22.58
C LEU A 238 -7.49 -6.54 -22.97
N ALA A 239 -6.32 -6.55 -22.38
CA ALA A 239 -5.28 -7.55 -22.64
C ALA A 239 -5.71 -8.95 -22.19
N VAL A 240 -6.33 -9.06 -21.00
CA VAL A 240 -6.85 -10.33 -20.48
C VAL A 240 -8.00 -10.84 -21.36
N ASP A 241 -8.96 -10.00 -21.74
CA ASP A 241 -10.07 -10.39 -22.61
C ASP A 241 -9.57 -10.85 -24.00
N ALA A 242 -8.60 -10.15 -24.58
CA ALA A 242 -7.98 -10.53 -25.85
C ALA A 242 -7.23 -11.88 -25.76
N ALA A 243 -6.54 -12.13 -24.64
CA ALA A 243 -5.87 -13.41 -24.41
C ALA A 243 -6.88 -14.55 -24.22
N LEU A 244 -7.93 -14.35 -23.44
CA LEU A 244 -9.00 -15.33 -23.20
C LEU A 244 -9.79 -15.65 -24.47
N ALA A 245 -10.01 -14.69 -25.36
CA ALA A 245 -10.64 -14.94 -26.66
C ALA A 245 -9.85 -15.93 -27.54
N ARG A 246 -8.51 -15.97 -27.39
CA ARG A 246 -7.61 -16.89 -28.13
C ARG A 246 -7.28 -18.16 -27.34
N ARG A 247 -7.26 -18.08 -26.03
CA ARG A 247 -6.93 -19.15 -25.09
C ARG A 247 -7.96 -19.20 -23.96
N PRO A 248 -9.17 -19.74 -24.25
CA PRO A 248 -10.23 -19.87 -23.23
C PRO A 248 -9.85 -20.76 -22.05
N ASP A 249 -8.82 -21.59 -22.22
CA ASP A 249 -8.21 -22.45 -21.20
C ASP A 249 -7.20 -21.72 -20.31
N ALA A 250 -6.87 -20.45 -20.58
CA ALA A 250 -5.93 -19.70 -19.74
C ALA A 250 -6.50 -19.48 -18.33
N ILE A 251 -5.60 -19.59 -17.36
CA ILE A 251 -5.93 -19.40 -15.95
C ILE A 251 -5.70 -17.93 -15.59
N VAL A 252 -6.70 -17.27 -15.01
CA VAL A 252 -6.54 -15.91 -14.50
C VAL A 252 -6.34 -15.95 -12.98
N VAL A 253 -5.26 -15.32 -12.50
CA VAL A 253 -4.94 -15.18 -11.06
C VAL A 253 -5.05 -13.70 -10.69
N GLU A 254 -6.10 -13.32 -9.96
CA GLU A 254 -6.28 -11.99 -9.42
C GLU A 254 -5.66 -11.90 -8.02
N MET A 255 -4.59 -11.12 -7.91
CA MET A 255 -3.84 -10.92 -6.65
C MET A 255 -4.19 -9.61 -5.94
N GLY A 256 -5.32 -9.02 -6.26
CA GLY A 256 -5.84 -7.82 -5.59
C GLY A 256 -7.25 -8.04 -5.07
N LEU A 257 -8.07 -6.99 -5.16
CA LEU A 257 -9.50 -7.08 -4.87
C LEU A 257 -10.23 -7.66 -6.10
N PRO A 258 -10.86 -8.84 -6.00
CA PRO A 258 -11.56 -9.48 -7.11
C PRO A 258 -12.94 -8.85 -7.36
N ALA A 259 -12.95 -7.52 -7.61
CA ALA A 259 -14.19 -6.76 -7.83
C ALA A 259 -14.86 -7.08 -9.18
N CYS A 260 -14.11 -7.63 -10.15
CA CYS A 260 -14.65 -8.16 -11.39
C CYS A 260 -13.90 -9.44 -11.78
N ARG A 261 -14.64 -10.38 -12.34
CA ARG A 261 -14.10 -11.58 -12.99
C ARG A 261 -14.24 -11.40 -14.50
N PRO A 262 -13.20 -11.63 -15.32
CA PRO A 262 -13.33 -11.61 -16.77
C PRO A 262 -14.37 -12.64 -17.23
N ALA A 263 -15.29 -12.23 -18.11
CA ALA A 263 -16.41 -13.08 -18.55
C ALA A 263 -15.94 -14.36 -19.27
N GLY A 264 -14.80 -14.30 -19.98
CA GLY A 264 -14.20 -15.45 -20.67
C GLY A 264 -13.37 -16.37 -19.78
N ALA A 265 -13.17 -16.07 -18.48
CA ALA A 265 -12.31 -16.86 -17.60
C ALA A 265 -13.01 -18.15 -17.14
N SER A 266 -12.69 -19.28 -17.77
CA SER A 266 -13.13 -20.62 -17.36
C SER A 266 -12.37 -21.15 -16.14
N ALA A 267 -11.15 -20.66 -15.89
CA ALA A 267 -10.31 -20.96 -14.74
C ALA A 267 -9.86 -19.67 -14.06
N TYR A 268 -10.20 -19.51 -12.77
CA TYR A 268 -9.97 -18.27 -12.03
C TYR A 268 -9.55 -18.54 -10.60
N VAL A 269 -8.53 -17.82 -10.14
CA VAL A 269 -8.02 -17.85 -8.76
C VAL A 269 -8.03 -16.42 -8.22
N ALA A 270 -8.62 -16.22 -7.05
CA ALA A 270 -8.58 -14.94 -6.33
C ALA A 270 -7.86 -15.11 -4.99
N THR A 271 -6.83 -14.32 -4.76
CA THR A 271 -5.98 -14.39 -3.56
C THR A 271 -6.35 -13.34 -2.50
N TYR A 272 -7.18 -12.35 -2.84
CA TYR A 272 -7.59 -11.23 -1.97
C TYR A 272 -6.43 -10.39 -1.41
N GLY A 273 -5.25 -10.51 -2.00
CA GLY A 273 -4.06 -9.76 -1.62
C GLY A 273 -2.85 -10.14 -2.45
N ALA A 274 -1.85 -9.26 -2.49
CA ALA A 274 -0.64 -9.44 -3.27
C ALA A 274 0.62 -9.64 -2.38
N ALA A 275 0.46 -9.97 -1.10
CA ALA A 275 1.57 -10.31 -0.23
C ALA A 275 2.25 -11.61 -0.71
N ARG A 276 3.52 -11.81 -0.36
CA ARG A 276 4.29 -13.01 -0.74
C ARG A 276 3.55 -14.31 -0.40
N VAL A 277 2.93 -14.38 0.78
CA VAL A 277 2.17 -15.56 1.22
C VAL A 277 0.94 -15.84 0.33
N CYS A 278 0.32 -14.80 -0.24
CA CYS A 278 -0.77 -14.95 -1.19
C CYS A 278 -0.28 -15.59 -2.51
N GLY A 279 0.91 -15.19 -2.97
CA GLY A 279 1.55 -15.82 -4.13
C GLY A 279 1.91 -17.29 -3.88
N VAL A 280 2.37 -17.63 -2.65
CA VAL A 280 2.63 -19.02 -2.25
C VAL A 280 1.34 -19.84 -2.27
N ALA A 281 0.27 -19.36 -1.65
CA ALA A 281 -1.02 -20.05 -1.63
C ALA A 281 -1.58 -20.26 -3.06
N ALA A 282 -1.45 -19.27 -3.95
CA ALA A 282 -1.85 -19.42 -5.35
C ALA A 282 -1.01 -20.47 -6.08
N ALA A 283 0.31 -20.46 -5.89
CA ALA A 283 1.21 -21.44 -6.50
C ALA A 283 0.91 -22.88 -6.02
N GLU A 284 0.59 -23.07 -4.74
CA GLU A 284 0.18 -24.37 -4.18
C GLU A 284 -1.10 -24.89 -4.86
N VAL A 285 -2.10 -24.03 -5.04
CA VAL A 285 -3.34 -24.38 -5.76
C VAL A 285 -3.06 -24.76 -7.21
N LEU A 286 -2.26 -23.95 -7.92
CA LEU A 286 -1.91 -24.20 -9.33
C LEU A 286 -1.11 -25.48 -9.51
N MET A 287 -0.29 -25.86 -8.54
CA MET A 287 0.49 -27.12 -8.55
C MET A 287 -0.29 -28.30 -7.98
N ALA A 288 -1.58 -28.13 -7.62
CA ALA A 288 -2.42 -29.15 -6.97
C ALA A 288 -1.75 -29.81 -5.75
N ARG A 289 -0.93 -29.08 -5.00
CA ARG A 289 -0.41 -29.54 -3.71
C ARG A 289 -1.49 -29.39 -2.67
N SER A 290 -1.76 -30.46 -1.92
CA SER A 290 -2.75 -30.44 -0.83
C SER A 290 -2.43 -29.32 0.14
N VAL A 291 -3.38 -28.41 0.31
CA VAL A 291 -3.33 -27.36 1.32
C VAL A 291 -3.80 -27.98 2.63
N ASN A 292 -2.88 -28.65 3.36
CA ASN A 292 -3.14 -29.12 4.72
C ASN A 292 -2.95 -27.96 5.71
#